data_7c01eacad2dc87e47409d8003c62be4f
#
_entry.id   7c01eacad2dc87e47409d8003c62be4f
#
_cell.length_a   1.000
_cell.length_b   1.000
_cell.length_c   1.000
_cell.angle_alpha   90.00
_cell.angle_beta   90.00
_cell.angle_gamma   90.00
#
_symmetry.space_group_name_H-M   'P 1'
#
loop_
_entity.id
_entity.type
_entity.pdbx_description
1 polymer ?
#
loop_
_entity_poly.entity_id
_entity_poly.type
_entity_poly.pdbx_seq_one_letter_code
_entity_poly.pdbx_strand_id
1 'polypeptide(L)'
;MGAIVVTGVPGVGKTTVMTAAAEAKKLKVVVFGTVMFDEAKAKHGVKDRDDMRKLPPEQQRTIQKKAGEAIARMGDVVVDTHCTVKTSRGFLPGLPAWVLEALKPSMIILVEADPKEIWGRRQKDTTRSRDPDTPDDIARHQEINRAAAMAYATLTGATVSLVQNRDGKVDEAKKQILTVVA
;
A
#
# COMPACT_ATOMS: atom_id res chain seq x y z
N MET A 1 12.73 0.08 14.69
CA MET A 1 12.12 0.87 13.60
C MET A 1 10.69 0.40 13.37
N GLY A 2 10.43 -0.88 13.23
CA GLY A 2 9.09 -1.44 13.04
C GLY A 2 8.65 -1.44 11.57
N ALA A 3 7.34 -1.57 11.33
CA ALA A 3 6.80 -1.63 9.98
C ALA A 3 6.76 -0.24 9.31
N ILE A 4 7.35 -0.14 8.12
CA ILE A 4 7.24 1.02 7.24
C ILE A 4 6.24 0.67 6.14
N VAL A 5 5.09 1.35 6.13
CA VAL A 5 4.08 1.16 5.08
C VAL A 5 4.43 2.02 3.87
N VAL A 6 4.53 1.40 2.69
CA VAL A 6 4.65 2.10 1.41
C VAL A 6 3.37 1.90 0.61
N THR A 7 2.76 2.99 0.22
CA THR A 7 1.47 2.98 -0.46
C THR A 7 1.39 4.06 -1.54
N GLY A 8 0.33 4.05 -2.32
CA GLY A 8 0.06 4.97 -3.43
C GLY A 8 -0.93 4.36 -4.40
N VAL A 9 -1.46 5.18 -5.31
CA VAL A 9 -2.42 4.72 -6.31
C VAL A 9 -1.82 3.68 -7.26
N PRO A 10 -2.61 2.75 -7.82
CA PRO A 10 -2.13 1.82 -8.83
C PRO A 10 -1.45 2.56 -10.01
N GLY A 11 -0.30 2.07 -10.47
CA GLY A 11 0.44 2.67 -11.59
C GLY A 11 1.41 3.80 -11.23
N VAL A 12 1.47 4.21 -9.96
CA VAL A 12 2.39 5.27 -9.50
C VAL A 12 3.86 4.84 -9.46
N GLY A 13 4.17 3.54 -9.58
CA GLY A 13 5.54 3.02 -9.55
C GLY A 13 6.08 2.71 -8.15
N LYS A 14 5.22 2.36 -7.19
CA LYS A 14 5.61 1.99 -5.82
C LYS A 14 6.76 0.99 -5.75
N THR A 15 6.69 -0.08 -6.54
CA THR A 15 7.66 -1.19 -6.49
C THR A 15 9.09 -0.69 -6.64
N THR A 16 9.35 0.18 -7.62
CA THR A 16 10.70 0.72 -7.88
C THR A 16 11.25 1.50 -6.69
N VAL A 17 10.41 2.36 -6.11
CA VAL A 17 10.79 3.21 -4.97
C VAL A 17 10.98 2.37 -3.71
N MET A 18 10.08 1.42 -3.48
CA MET A 18 10.10 0.51 -2.34
C MET A 18 11.33 -0.42 -2.34
N THR A 19 11.68 -0.99 -3.50
CA THR A 19 12.87 -1.83 -3.65
C THR A 19 14.13 -1.06 -3.26
N ALA A 20 14.26 0.19 -3.70
CA ALA A 20 15.39 1.03 -3.34
C ALA A 20 15.50 1.27 -1.81
N ALA A 21 14.36 1.50 -1.13
CA ALA A 21 14.35 1.65 0.33
C ALA A 21 14.77 0.36 1.05
N ALA A 22 14.23 -0.76 0.60
CA ALA A 22 14.50 -2.07 1.17
C ALA A 22 15.98 -2.46 1.04
N GLU A 23 16.57 -2.25 -0.15
CA GLU A 23 17.99 -2.52 -0.41
C GLU A 23 18.92 -1.68 0.47
N ALA A 24 18.65 -0.37 0.55
CA ALA A 24 19.52 0.54 1.32
C ALA A 24 19.53 0.27 2.82
N LYS A 25 18.41 -0.17 3.38
CA LYS A 25 18.25 -0.49 4.80
C LYS A 25 18.37 -1.98 5.11
N LYS A 26 18.59 -2.81 4.08
CA LYS A 26 18.57 -4.29 4.20
C LYS A 26 17.29 -4.82 4.83
N LEU A 27 16.15 -4.16 4.51
CA LEU A 27 14.85 -4.51 5.03
C LEU A 27 14.16 -5.54 4.12
N LYS A 28 13.38 -6.42 4.71
CA LYS A 28 12.51 -7.34 3.97
C LYS A 28 11.30 -6.58 3.42
N VAL A 29 10.99 -6.80 2.14
CA VAL A 29 9.73 -6.34 1.53
C VAL A 29 8.66 -7.39 1.71
N VAL A 30 7.50 -6.97 2.21
CA VAL A 30 6.34 -7.82 2.42
C VAL A 30 5.12 -7.21 1.73
N VAL A 31 4.45 -7.99 0.91
CA VAL A 31 3.20 -7.59 0.27
C VAL A 31 2.03 -8.01 1.16
N PHE A 32 1.33 -7.05 1.75
CA PHE A 32 0.24 -7.31 2.71
C PHE A 32 -0.82 -8.25 2.14
N GLY A 33 -1.23 -8.02 0.88
CA GLY A 33 -2.21 -8.88 0.21
C GLY A 33 -1.74 -10.32 -0.02
N THR A 34 -0.45 -10.59 -0.07
CA THR A 34 0.09 -11.96 -0.14
C THR A 34 -0.02 -12.64 1.20
N VAL A 35 0.35 -11.96 2.30
CA VAL A 35 0.20 -12.51 3.65
C VAL A 35 -1.27 -12.79 3.98
N MET A 36 -2.19 -11.89 3.58
CA MET A 36 -3.62 -12.14 3.70
C MET A 36 -4.05 -13.41 2.96
N PHE A 37 -3.56 -13.59 1.73
CA PHE A 37 -3.92 -14.75 0.92
C PHE A 37 -3.39 -16.06 1.53
N ASP A 38 -2.16 -16.06 2.04
CA ASP A 38 -1.57 -17.21 2.72
C ASP A 38 -2.38 -17.60 3.98
N GLU A 39 -2.80 -16.61 4.78
CA GLU A 39 -3.68 -16.82 5.94
C GLU A 39 -5.06 -17.36 5.53
N ALA A 40 -5.65 -16.82 4.48
CA ALA A 40 -6.94 -17.25 3.94
C ALA A 40 -6.87 -18.69 3.41
N LYS A 41 -5.82 -19.00 2.66
CA LYS A 41 -5.59 -20.36 2.13
C LYS A 41 -5.44 -21.38 3.24
N ALA A 42 -4.66 -21.06 4.27
CA ALA A 42 -4.42 -21.97 5.40
C ALA A 42 -5.70 -22.25 6.21
N LYS A 43 -6.59 -21.26 6.38
CA LYS A 43 -7.76 -21.39 7.26
C LYS A 43 -9.06 -21.70 6.56
N HIS A 44 -9.23 -21.22 5.32
CA HIS A 44 -10.50 -21.29 4.59
C HIS A 44 -10.38 -22.04 3.26
N GLY A 45 -9.19 -22.55 2.93
CA GLY A 45 -8.98 -23.34 1.72
C GLY A 45 -9.23 -22.57 0.41
N VAL A 46 -9.14 -21.23 0.43
CA VAL A 46 -9.35 -20.41 -0.77
C VAL A 46 -8.29 -20.74 -1.83
N LYS A 47 -8.70 -20.77 -3.08
CA LYS A 47 -7.83 -21.16 -4.21
C LYS A 47 -7.09 -19.95 -4.81
N ASP A 48 -7.72 -18.79 -4.81
CA ASP A 48 -7.21 -17.56 -5.38
C ASP A 48 -7.66 -16.32 -4.59
N ARG A 49 -7.22 -15.14 -5.03
CA ARG A 49 -7.55 -13.86 -4.37
C ARG A 49 -9.01 -13.46 -4.55
N ASP A 50 -9.68 -13.92 -5.60
CA ASP A 50 -11.08 -13.61 -5.84
C ASP A 50 -11.98 -14.43 -4.92
N ASP A 51 -11.63 -15.68 -4.64
CA ASP A 51 -12.28 -16.48 -3.61
C ASP A 51 -12.12 -15.85 -2.23
N MET A 52 -10.92 -15.34 -1.90
CA MET A 52 -10.70 -14.62 -0.65
C MET A 52 -11.61 -13.39 -0.52
N ARG A 53 -11.83 -12.65 -1.61
CA ARG A 53 -12.72 -11.47 -1.61
C ARG A 53 -14.20 -11.80 -1.43
N LYS A 54 -14.60 -13.03 -1.73
CA LYS A 54 -15.99 -13.53 -1.57
C LYS A 54 -16.27 -14.03 -0.14
N LEU A 55 -15.26 -14.18 0.70
CA LEU A 55 -15.44 -14.58 2.09
C LEU A 55 -16.34 -13.59 2.85
N PRO A 56 -17.10 -14.07 3.85
CA PRO A 56 -17.88 -13.20 4.73
C PRO A 56 -17.03 -12.08 5.35
N PRO A 57 -17.59 -10.87 5.57
CA PRO A 57 -16.85 -9.73 6.10
C PRO A 57 -16.07 -10.01 7.39
N GLU A 58 -16.65 -10.79 8.31
CA GLU A 58 -15.99 -11.18 9.57
C GLU A 58 -14.76 -12.05 9.36
N GLN A 59 -14.81 -12.94 8.38
CA GLN A 59 -13.65 -13.77 8.01
C GLN A 59 -12.57 -12.91 7.35
N GLN A 60 -12.95 -12.01 6.44
CA GLN A 60 -12.01 -11.06 5.84
C GLN A 60 -11.34 -10.19 6.90
N ARG A 61 -12.09 -9.66 7.87
CA ARG A 61 -11.55 -8.89 9.01
C ARG A 61 -10.55 -9.70 9.82
N THR A 62 -10.89 -10.94 10.12
CA THR A 62 -10.00 -11.86 10.87
C THR A 62 -8.70 -12.13 10.12
N ILE A 63 -8.77 -12.38 8.81
CA ILE A 63 -7.61 -12.58 7.94
C ILE A 63 -6.73 -11.32 7.91
N GLN A 64 -7.32 -10.15 7.74
CA GLN A 64 -6.61 -8.87 7.74
C GLN A 64 -5.86 -8.64 9.06
N LYS A 65 -6.52 -8.87 10.20
CA LYS A 65 -5.91 -8.75 11.52
C LYS A 65 -4.73 -9.71 11.67
N LYS A 66 -4.92 -10.99 11.32
CA LYS A 66 -3.87 -12.00 11.38
C LYS A 66 -2.68 -11.70 10.49
N ALA A 67 -2.91 -11.18 9.28
CA ALA A 67 -1.85 -10.73 8.40
C ALA A 67 -1.05 -9.57 9.04
N GLY A 68 -1.73 -8.59 9.64
CA GLY A 68 -1.09 -7.50 10.37
C GLY A 68 -0.22 -8.00 11.52
N GLU A 69 -0.74 -8.92 12.34
CA GLU A 69 -0.01 -9.56 13.44
C GLU A 69 1.22 -10.35 12.95
N ALA A 70 1.06 -11.09 11.84
CA ALA A 70 2.15 -11.87 11.26
C ALA A 70 3.29 -10.97 10.77
N ILE A 71 2.94 -9.85 10.10
CA ILE A 71 3.92 -8.88 9.61
C ILE A 71 4.61 -8.17 10.79
N ALA A 72 3.85 -7.76 11.82
CA ALA A 72 4.42 -7.11 13.00
C ALA A 72 5.48 -7.98 13.71
N ARG A 73 5.29 -9.31 13.72
CA ARG A 73 6.29 -10.26 14.25
C ARG A 73 7.57 -10.38 13.41
N MET A 74 7.57 -9.88 12.18
CA MET A 74 8.78 -9.90 11.34
C MET A 74 9.80 -8.82 11.72
N GLY A 75 9.44 -7.89 12.60
CA GLY A 75 10.29 -6.78 13.01
C GLY A 75 10.35 -5.66 11.98
N ASP A 76 11.55 -5.21 11.65
CA ASP A 76 11.76 -4.10 10.71
C ASP A 76 11.51 -4.56 9.26
N VAL A 77 10.42 -4.11 8.68
CA VAL A 77 9.96 -4.51 7.32
C VAL A 77 9.38 -3.33 6.55
N VAL A 78 9.48 -3.41 5.23
CA VAL A 78 8.76 -2.54 4.30
C VAL A 78 7.50 -3.28 3.82
N VAL A 79 6.33 -2.67 4.05
CA VAL A 79 5.03 -3.27 3.75
C VAL A 79 4.41 -2.60 2.53
N ASP A 80 4.27 -3.33 1.43
CA ASP A 80 3.49 -2.90 0.26
C ASP A 80 2.00 -3.15 0.49
N THR A 81 1.22 -2.08 0.49
CA THR A 81 -0.24 -2.17 0.64
C THR A 81 -0.95 -1.00 -0.05
N HIS A 82 -2.27 -0.96 0.03
CA HIS A 82 -3.09 0.15 -0.43
C HIS A 82 -3.43 1.07 0.75
N CYS A 83 -3.37 2.40 0.53
CA CYS A 83 -3.87 3.37 1.50
C CYS A 83 -5.40 3.31 1.54
N THR A 84 -6.01 3.43 0.36
CA THR A 84 -7.45 3.23 0.18
C THR A 84 -7.71 2.33 -1.03
N VAL A 85 -8.88 1.70 -1.07
CA VAL A 85 -9.34 0.85 -2.17
C VAL A 85 -10.58 1.48 -2.79
N LYS A 86 -10.49 1.87 -4.07
CA LYS A 86 -11.64 2.37 -4.84
C LYS A 86 -12.64 1.25 -5.10
N THR A 87 -13.91 1.51 -4.89
CA THR A 87 -15.03 0.61 -5.15
C THR A 87 -16.13 1.36 -5.89
N SER A 88 -17.14 0.65 -6.38
CA SER A 88 -18.33 1.25 -7.00
C SER A 88 -19.15 2.15 -6.04
N ARG A 89 -18.95 1.99 -4.72
CA ARG A 89 -19.66 2.75 -3.67
C ARG A 89 -18.80 3.84 -3.04
N GLY A 90 -17.56 4.04 -3.50
CA GLY A 90 -16.61 5.00 -2.91
C GLY A 90 -15.30 4.34 -2.50
N PHE A 91 -14.67 4.82 -1.45
CA PHE A 91 -13.35 4.36 -1.02
C PHE A 91 -13.43 3.62 0.32
N LEU A 92 -12.81 2.46 0.38
CA LEU A 92 -12.60 1.71 1.62
C LEU A 92 -11.21 2.01 2.19
N PRO A 93 -11.05 2.07 3.52
CA PRO A 93 -9.72 2.13 4.14
C PRO A 93 -8.92 0.87 3.81
N GLY A 94 -7.70 1.05 3.30
CA GLY A 94 -6.79 -0.06 3.04
C GLY A 94 -6.12 -0.60 4.30
N LEU A 95 -6.04 0.25 5.34
CA LEU A 95 -5.54 -0.07 6.67
C LEU A 95 -6.63 0.27 7.72
N PRO A 96 -7.66 -0.54 7.87
CA PRO A 96 -8.68 -0.32 8.90
C PRO A 96 -8.09 -0.45 10.32
N ALA A 97 -8.79 0.06 11.33
CA ALA A 97 -8.30 0.16 12.71
C ALA A 97 -7.68 -1.15 13.24
N TRP A 98 -8.34 -2.29 13.02
CA TRP A 98 -7.82 -3.60 13.46
C TRP A 98 -6.51 -4.03 12.78
N VAL A 99 -6.21 -3.50 11.58
CA VAL A 99 -4.92 -3.72 10.89
C VAL A 99 -3.87 -2.78 11.47
N LEU A 100 -4.21 -1.51 11.69
CA LEU A 100 -3.31 -0.52 12.29
C LEU A 100 -2.90 -0.93 13.71
N GLU A 101 -3.84 -1.40 14.53
CA GLU A 101 -3.60 -1.91 15.88
C GLU A 101 -2.67 -3.13 15.89
N ALA A 102 -2.82 -4.02 14.92
CA ALA A 102 -1.99 -5.21 14.78
C ALA A 102 -0.60 -4.91 14.20
N LEU A 103 -0.54 -4.07 13.15
CA LEU A 103 0.68 -3.78 12.41
C LEU A 103 1.58 -2.75 13.11
N LYS A 104 0.98 -1.74 13.76
CA LYS A 104 1.65 -0.62 14.46
C LYS A 104 2.73 0.03 13.59
N PRO A 105 2.38 0.58 12.42
CA PRO A 105 3.37 1.17 11.54
C PRO A 105 4.05 2.37 12.22
N SER A 106 5.37 2.48 12.06
CA SER A 106 6.14 3.64 12.52
C SER A 106 6.16 4.76 11.49
N MET A 107 5.91 4.43 10.22
CA MET A 107 5.93 5.37 9.11
C MET A 107 4.98 4.92 8.00
N ILE A 108 4.36 5.89 7.34
CA ILE A 108 3.53 5.72 6.16
C ILE A 108 4.11 6.57 5.04
N ILE A 109 4.57 5.94 3.97
CA ILE A 109 5.13 6.61 2.80
C ILE A 109 4.10 6.57 1.68
N LEU A 110 3.63 7.74 1.25
CA LEU A 110 2.78 7.90 0.08
C LEU A 110 3.66 8.18 -1.14
N VAL A 111 3.68 7.24 -2.08
CA VAL A 111 4.30 7.46 -3.40
C VAL A 111 3.27 8.11 -4.31
N GLU A 112 3.60 9.26 -4.86
CA GLU A 112 2.76 10.07 -5.73
C GLU A 112 3.47 10.42 -7.03
N ALA A 113 2.72 10.83 -8.03
CA ALA A 113 3.22 11.40 -9.28
C ALA A 113 2.16 12.32 -9.89
N ASP A 114 2.50 13.03 -10.95
CA ASP A 114 1.51 13.77 -11.73
C ASP A 114 0.40 12.82 -12.22
N PRO A 115 -0.88 13.15 -12.04
CA PRO A 115 -1.99 12.27 -12.45
C PRO A 115 -1.97 11.91 -13.93
N LYS A 116 -1.50 12.81 -14.82
CA LYS A 116 -1.37 12.54 -16.25
C LYS A 116 -0.25 11.54 -16.53
N GLU A 117 0.88 11.62 -15.80
CA GLU A 117 1.95 10.62 -15.90
C GLU A 117 1.45 9.23 -15.47
N ILE A 118 0.73 9.15 -14.35
CA ILE A 118 0.15 7.88 -13.88
C ILE A 118 -0.83 7.32 -14.90
N TRP A 119 -1.70 8.17 -15.43
CA TRP A 119 -2.65 7.79 -16.48
C TRP A 119 -1.92 7.26 -17.72
N GLY A 120 -0.90 7.96 -18.21
CA GLY A 120 -0.09 7.53 -19.35
C GLY A 120 0.62 6.18 -19.11
N ARG A 121 1.14 5.95 -17.90
CA ARG A 121 1.73 4.65 -17.51
C ARG A 121 0.68 3.53 -17.53
N ARG A 122 -0.55 3.80 -17.04
CA ARG A 122 -1.64 2.83 -17.05
C ARG A 122 -2.10 2.45 -18.45
N GLN A 123 -2.12 3.41 -19.39
CA GLN A 123 -2.48 3.14 -20.79
C GLN A 123 -1.46 2.22 -21.49
N LYS A 124 -0.19 2.32 -21.09
CA LYS A 124 0.90 1.47 -21.66
C LYS A 124 0.97 0.09 -21.00
N ASP A 125 0.37 -0.12 -19.85
CA ASP A 125 0.42 -1.38 -19.10
C ASP A 125 -0.67 -2.34 -19.58
N THR A 126 -0.34 -3.21 -20.51
CA THR A 126 -1.23 -4.25 -21.06
C THR A 126 -1.33 -5.49 -20.17
N THR A 127 -0.54 -5.57 -19.10
CA THR A 127 -0.49 -6.75 -18.23
C THR A 127 -1.61 -6.83 -17.21
N ARG A 128 -2.38 -5.74 -17.02
CA ARG A 128 -3.45 -5.64 -16.01
C ARG A 128 -4.67 -4.95 -16.60
N SER A 129 -5.83 -5.57 -16.43
CA SER A 129 -7.10 -4.88 -16.60
C SER A 129 -7.30 -3.90 -15.45
N ARG A 130 -7.58 -2.65 -15.75
CA ARG A 130 -7.81 -1.58 -14.76
C ARG A 130 -9.08 -0.81 -15.10
N ASP A 131 -9.69 -0.21 -14.07
CA ASP A 131 -10.79 0.70 -14.28
C ASP A 131 -10.35 1.87 -15.19
N PRO A 132 -11.23 2.36 -16.07
CA PRO A 132 -10.94 3.48 -16.97
C PRO A 132 -10.94 4.81 -16.19
N ASP A 133 -9.96 4.98 -15.27
CA ASP A 133 -9.81 6.22 -14.53
C ASP A 133 -9.28 7.34 -15.44
N THR A 134 -9.82 8.54 -15.26
CA THR A 134 -9.29 9.79 -15.82
C THR A 134 -8.14 10.34 -14.97
N PRO A 135 -7.33 11.30 -15.47
CA PRO A 135 -6.38 12.02 -14.63
C PRO A 135 -7.01 12.65 -13.38
N ASP A 136 -8.24 13.19 -13.49
CA ASP A 136 -8.95 13.80 -12.37
C ASP A 136 -9.36 12.75 -11.32
N ASP A 137 -9.78 11.55 -11.74
CA ASP A 137 -10.03 10.43 -10.83
C ASP A 137 -8.77 10.03 -10.05
N ILE A 138 -7.64 10.02 -10.74
CA ILE A 138 -6.34 9.70 -10.14
C ILE A 138 -5.93 10.79 -9.14
N ALA A 139 -6.09 12.07 -9.51
CA ALA A 139 -5.83 13.19 -8.61
C ALA A 139 -6.67 13.08 -7.33
N ARG A 140 -7.98 12.90 -7.48
CA ARG A 140 -8.90 12.69 -6.35
C ARG A 140 -8.50 11.51 -5.48
N HIS A 141 -8.08 10.40 -6.08
CA HIS A 141 -7.63 9.22 -5.31
C HIS A 141 -6.36 9.53 -4.51
N GLN A 142 -5.41 10.30 -5.06
CA GLN A 142 -4.22 10.74 -4.32
C GLN A 142 -4.61 11.65 -3.14
N GLU A 143 -5.55 12.59 -3.31
CA GLU A 143 -6.06 13.45 -2.22
C GLU A 143 -6.69 12.62 -1.10
N ILE A 144 -7.54 11.66 -1.44
CA ILE A 144 -8.17 10.75 -0.47
C ILE A 144 -7.10 9.92 0.26
N ASN A 145 -6.06 9.48 -0.42
CA ASN A 145 -4.95 8.76 0.20
C ASN A 145 -4.19 9.64 1.20
N ARG A 146 -3.97 10.92 0.90
CA ARG A 146 -3.35 11.87 1.85
C ARG A 146 -4.19 12.02 3.12
N ALA A 147 -5.49 12.24 2.96
CA ALA A 147 -6.41 12.35 4.08
C ALA A 147 -6.45 11.07 4.94
N ALA A 148 -6.54 9.90 4.28
CA ALA A 148 -6.54 8.62 4.96
C ALA A 148 -5.22 8.34 5.69
N ALA A 149 -4.08 8.65 5.08
CA ALA A 149 -2.76 8.46 5.70
C ALA A 149 -2.60 9.31 6.97
N MET A 150 -3.07 10.56 6.96
CA MET A 150 -3.07 11.41 8.15
C MET A 150 -3.99 10.89 9.24
N ALA A 151 -5.15 10.35 8.88
CA ALA A 151 -6.04 9.68 9.85
C ALA A 151 -5.37 8.43 10.47
N TYR A 152 -4.69 7.62 9.66
CA TYR A 152 -3.93 6.47 10.16
C TYR A 152 -2.77 6.88 11.08
N ALA A 153 -2.08 7.96 10.73
CA ALA A 153 -1.01 8.53 11.54
C ALA A 153 -1.53 9.00 12.91
N THR A 154 -2.70 9.63 12.95
CA THR A 154 -3.36 10.05 14.21
C THR A 154 -3.63 8.87 15.14
N LEU A 155 -4.01 7.70 14.57
CA LEU A 155 -4.31 6.49 15.34
C LEU A 155 -3.06 5.72 15.79
N THR A 156 -1.93 5.89 15.12
CA THR A 156 -0.73 5.05 15.33
C THR A 156 0.48 5.81 15.85
N GLY A 157 0.50 7.13 15.72
CA GLY A 157 1.69 7.95 15.94
C GLY A 157 2.72 7.87 14.80
N ALA A 158 2.36 7.25 13.66
CA ALA A 158 3.25 7.14 12.52
C ALA A 158 3.54 8.50 11.87
N THR A 159 4.75 8.65 11.31
CA THR A 159 5.06 9.79 10.43
C THR A 159 4.50 9.54 9.03
N VAL A 160 3.93 10.56 8.40
CA VAL A 160 3.53 10.50 6.97
C VAL A 160 4.53 11.25 6.12
N SER A 161 5.05 10.58 5.09
CA SER A 161 5.99 11.17 4.14
C SER A 161 5.49 11.02 2.72
N LEU A 162 5.69 12.06 1.89
CA LEU A 162 5.34 12.07 0.47
C LEU A 162 6.61 11.88 -0.36
N VAL A 163 6.58 10.94 -1.28
CA VAL A 163 7.67 10.68 -2.24
C VAL A 163 7.15 10.86 -3.65
N GLN A 164 7.73 11.79 -4.41
CA GLN A 164 7.35 12.09 -5.78
C GLN A 164 8.09 11.21 -6.78
N ASN A 165 7.38 10.37 -7.51
CA ASN A 165 7.92 9.48 -8.55
C ASN A 165 7.56 9.98 -9.95
N ARG A 166 8.19 11.05 -10.40
CA ARG A 166 7.99 11.66 -11.72
C ARG A 166 8.64 10.84 -12.84
N ASP A 167 8.10 10.96 -14.06
CA ASP A 167 8.67 10.33 -15.24
C ASP A 167 10.11 10.82 -15.49
N GLY A 168 11.02 9.88 -15.74
CA GLY A 168 12.44 10.15 -15.92
C GLY A 168 13.20 10.56 -14.64
N LYS A 169 12.54 10.63 -13.46
CA LYS A 169 13.12 11.10 -12.19
C LYS A 169 13.14 10.03 -11.08
N VAL A 170 13.22 8.79 -11.48
CA VAL A 170 13.21 7.65 -10.55
C VAL A 170 14.31 7.72 -9.49
N ASP A 171 15.49 8.23 -9.85
CA ASP A 171 16.60 8.36 -8.90
C ASP A 171 16.37 9.48 -7.87
N GLU A 172 15.60 10.52 -8.23
CA GLU A 172 15.17 11.52 -7.26
C GLU A 172 14.19 10.90 -6.25
N ALA A 173 13.23 10.10 -6.71
CA ALA A 173 12.31 9.37 -5.83
C ALA A 173 13.06 8.39 -4.90
N LYS A 174 14.06 7.68 -5.42
CA LYS A 174 14.94 6.81 -4.61
C LYS A 174 15.68 7.60 -3.53
N LYS A 175 16.26 8.77 -3.88
CA LYS A 175 16.92 9.64 -2.90
C LYS A 175 15.95 10.12 -1.82
N GLN A 176 14.74 10.54 -2.20
CA GLN A 176 13.72 10.97 -1.24
C GLN A 176 13.39 9.86 -0.24
N ILE A 177 13.12 8.64 -0.72
CA ILE A 177 12.77 7.54 0.18
C ILE A 177 13.95 7.18 1.10
N LEU A 178 15.19 7.22 0.61
CA LEU A 178 16.37 6.97 1.42
C LEU A 178 16.54 7.99 2.54
N THR A 179 16.27 9.27 2.27
CA THR A 179 16.27 10.33 3.28
C THR A 179 15.21 10.11 4.34
N VAL A 180 14.03 9.66 3.93
CA VAL A 180 12.88 9.47 4.83
C VAL A 180 13.07 8.26 5.76
N VAL A 181 13.66 7.18 5.25
CA VAL A 181 13.89 5.96 6.05
C VAL A 181 15.25 5.95 6.77
N ALA A 182 16.04 7.02 6.66
CA ALA A 182 17.33 7.16 7.36
C ALA A 182 17.13 7.26 8.86
#